data_f5c50bdaecd74f2e85862dc8905f488d
#
_entry.id   f5c50bdaecd74f2e85862dc8905f488d
#
_cell.length_a   1.000
_cell.length_b   1.000
_cell.length_c   1.000
_cell.angle_alpha   90.00
_cell.angle_beta   90.00
_cell.angle_gamma   90.00
#
_symmetry.space_group_name_H-M   'P 1'
#
loop_
_entity.id
_entity.type
_entity.pdbx_description
1 polymer ?
#
loop_
_entity_poly.entity_id
_entity_poly.type
_entity_poly.pdbx_seq_one_letter_code
_entity_poly.pdbx_strand_id
1 'polypeptide(L)'
;MGNHTTVSTFLLWGFSSFPDLQDLLSVMVFFSHVTILAANVSIMVAVKLNHNLHIPMYFFLCGLSFSETCTTMVIIPRMLVDLLSDSKSISIFECATQMFFFFGLSGNNCFIMAAMSYDRYTAIHNPLHYSSLMTRKICFQLMMAAWLVGFLVSMCIVTIVFNLSFCDSNTIRHFFCDISPVVCLACDYTLSYEMAIFVLSAFVLVGSFILIMISYVFIGSIVMKMPSAKGRYKAFSTCSSHLTVVCIHYGFAGFVYLRPKSSDSFREDMLMALTYTVLTPLLNPIVYSLRNKEMQIALRKIVDSANRFIRW
;
A
#
# COMPACT_ATOMS: atom_id res chain seq x y z
N MET A 1 34.45 -28.31 10.65
CA MET A 1 33.29 -27.87 11.43
C MET A 1 33.39 -26.37 11.53
N GLY A 2 32.76 -25.64 10.63
CA GLY A 2 32.72 -24.16 10.67
C GLY A 2 31.79 -23.74 11.80
N ASN A 3 32.25 -22.80 12.61
CA ASN A 3 31.45 -22.12 13.62
C ASN A 3 30.33 -21.37 12.86
N HIS A 4 29.16 -21.96 12.72
CA HIS A 4 27.97 -21.24 12.28
C HIS A 4 27.56 -20.28 13.41
N THR A 5 28.08 -19.06 13.37
CA THR A 5 27.54 -17.99 14.16
C THR A 5 26.15 -17.70 13.63
N THR A 6 25.14 -18.15 14.37
CA THR A 6 23.75 -17.79 14.05
C THR A 6 23.62 -16.29 14.08
N VAL A 7 23.30 -15.69 12.94
CA VAL A 7 23.02 -14.25 12.83
C VAL A 7 21.82 -13.96 13.73
N SER A 8 21.99 -13.10 14.72
CA SER A 8 20.91 -12.69 15.63
C SER A 8 20.35 -11.30 15.30
N THR A 9 21.14 -10.50 14.57
CA THR A 9 20.80 -9.12 14.20
C THR A 9 21.25 -8.80 12.78
N PHE A 10 20.44 -8.04 12.05
CA PHE A 10 20.79 -7.46 10.77
C PHE A 10 21.19 -5.99 10.92
N LEU A 11 21.90 -5.46 9.92
CA LEU A 11 22.26 -4.05 9.79
C LEU A 11 21.54 -3.48 8.56
N LEU A 12 20.68 -2.50 8.76
CA LEU A 12 20.00 -1.80 7.66
C LEU A 12 20.92 -0.74 7.07
N TRP A 13 21.62 -1.06 5.97
CA TRP A 13 22.58 -0.13 5.36
C TRP A 13 21.90 1.09 4.73
N GLY A 14 20.71 0.91 4.13
CA GLY A 14 19.81 1.95 3.61
C GLY A 14 20.55 3.07 2.87
N PHE A 15 20.37 4.28 3.35
CA PHE A 15 20.98 5.50 2.79
C PHE A 15 22.38 5.82 3.33
N SER A 16 23.07 4.88 4.01
CA SER A 16 24.42 5.08 4.52
C SER A 16 25.45 5.36 3.42
N SER A 17 25.14 5.00 2.17
CA SER A 17 25.95 5.35 1.00
C SER A 17 25.89 6.83 0.62
N PHE A 18 25.03 7.63 1.25
CA PHE A 18 24.81 9.05 0.94
C PHE A 18 24.78 9.89 2.22
N PRO A 19 25.90 9.99 2.97
CA PRO A 19 25.93 10.66 4.26
C PRO A 19 25.49 12.13 4.18
N ASP A 20 25.89 12.86 3.14
CA ASP A 20 25.56 14.26 2.93
C ASP A 20 24.08 14.53 2.69
N LEU A 21 23.30 13.49 2.33
CA LEU A 21 21.87 13.61 2.05
C LEU A 21 21.00 13.12 3.21
N GLN A 22 21.55 12.50 4.25
CA GLN A 22 20.78 11.88 5.33
C GLN A 22 19.93 12.89 6.08
N ASP A 23 20.48 14.06 6.42
CA ASP A 23 19.75 15.12 7.13
C ASP A 23 18.61 15.67 6.29
N LEU A 24 18.86 15.99 5.01
CA LEU A 24 17.84 16.47 4.09
C LEU A 24 16.75 15.42 3.90
N LEU A 25 17.14 14.16 3.75
CA LEU A 25 16.21 13.06 3.57
C LEU A 25 15.35 12.83 4.82
N SER A 26 15.93 12.94 6.01
CA SER A 26 15.20 12.80 7.28
C SER A 26 14.13 13.87 7.42
N VAL A 27 14.44 15.12 7.10
CA VAL A 27 13.48 16.24 7.12
C VAL A 27 12.36 16.02 6.10
N MET A 28 12.72 15.65 4.85
CA MET A 28 11.72 15.38 3.80
C MET A 28 10.79 14.22 4.16
N VAL A 29 11.33 13.13 4.66
CA VAL A 29 10.56 11.95 5.06
C VAL A 29 9.66 12.25 6.26
N PHE A 30 10.16 13.01 7.24
CA PHE A 30 9.37 13.43 8.40
C PHE A 30 8.15 14.26 7.98
N PHE A 31 8.34 15.31 7.19
CA PHE A 31 7.22 16.13 6.73
C PHE A 31 6.26 15.37 5.82
N SER A 32 6.77 14.49 4.95
CA SER A 32 5.93 13.62 4.14
C SER A 32 5.09 12.70 5.02
N HIS A 33 5.66 12.10 6.06
CA HIS A 33 4.94 11.23 6.99
C HIS A 33 3.83 11.96 7.72
N VAL A 34 4.12 13.14 8.30
CA VAL A 34 3.10 13.96 8.96
C VAL A 34 1.97 14.32 7.99
N THR A 35 2.31 14.66 6.74
CA THR A 35 1.31 15.00 5.71
C THR A 35 0.45 13.78 5.34
N ILE A 36 1.07 12.59 5.18
CA ILE A 36 0.36 11.33 4.90
C ILE A 36 -0.62 11.02 6.03
N LEU A 37 -0.17 11.08 7.29
CA LEU A 37 -1.02 10.82 8.45
C LEU A 37 -2.20 11.81 8.50
N ALA A 38 -1.92 13.10 8.39
CA ALA A 38 -2.94 14.14 8.42
C ALA A 38 -3.97 13.96 7.30
N ALA A 39 -3.52 13.67 6.08
CA ALA A 39 -4.40 13.51 4.93
C ALA A 39 -5.30 12.26 5.06
N ASN A 40 -4.74 11.10 5.41
CA ASN A 40 -5.51 9.87 5.56
C ASN A 40 -6.47 9.93 6.76
N VAL A 41 -6.04 10.49 7.90
CA VAL A 41 -6.90 10.70 9.08
C VAL A 41 -8.03 11.67 8.73
N SER A 42 -7.77 12.74 7.97
CA SER A 42 -8.81 13.69 7.53
C SER A 42 -9.89 13.01 6.68
N ILE A 43 -9.52 12.07 5.79
CA ILE A 43 -10.50 11.27 5.03
C ILE A 43 -11.37 10.43 5.99
N MET A 44 -10.74 9.70 6.92
CA MET A 44 -11.48 8.85 7.87
C MET A 44 -12.45 9.67 8.72
N VAL A 45 -12.02 10.84 9.20
CA VAL A 45 -12.87 11.77 9.96
C VAL A 45 -14.00 12.33 9.10
N ALA A 46 -13.71 12.74 7.84
CA ALA A 46 -14.71 13.25 6.92
C ALA A 46 -15.80 12.22 6.63
N VAL A 47 -15.42 10.97 6.37
CA VAL A 47 -16.37 9.88 6.15
C VAL A 47 -17.20 9.61 7.41
N LYS A 48 -16.60 9.62 8.59
CA LYS A 48 -17.31 9.39 9.87
C LYS A 48 -18.33 10.49 10.19
N LEU A 49 -17.97 11.75 9.97
CA LEU A 49 -18.79 12.90 10.38
C LEU A 49 -19.86 13.29 9.36
N ASN A 50 -19.72 12.89 8.08
CA ASN A 50 -20.66 13.30 7.03
C ASN A 50 -21.50 12.11 6.54
N HIS A 51 -22.78 12.10 6.89
CA HIS A 51 -23.73 11.05 6.49
C HIS A 51 -23.85 10.86 4.97
N ASN A 52 -23.62 11.89 4.15
CA ASN A 52 -23.63 11.79 2.70
C ASN A 52 -22.50 10.90 2.16
N LEU A 53 -21.45 10.67 2.96
CA LEU A 53 -20.34 9.79 2.64
C LEU A 53 -20.52 8.35 3.14
N HIS A 54 -21.68 8.00 3.72
CA HIS A 54 -21.96 6.65 4.22
C HIS A 54 -22.46 5.72 3.08
N ILE A 55 -21.70 5.67 1.99
CA ILE A 55 -21.91 4.74 0.86
C ILE A 55 -20.72 3.79 0.73
N PRO A 56 -20.90 2.61 0.10
CA PRO A 56 -19.89 1.55 0.02
C PRO A 56 -18.50 2.02 -0.42
N MET A 57 -18.41 2.85 -1.45
CA MET A 57 -17.14 3.40 -1.94
C MET A 57 -16.31 4.08 -0.85
N TYR A 58 -16.94 4.93 -0.01
CA TYR A 58 -16.22 5.63 1.04
C TYR A 58 -15.90 4.74 2.24
N PHE A 59 -16.66 3.67 2.45
CA PHE A 59 -16.30 2.64 3.41
C PHE A 59 -14.99 1.95 3.03
N PHE A 60 -14.83 1.55 1.76
CA PHE A 60 -13.58 0.99 1.26
C PHE A 60 -12.45 2.02 1.27
N LEU A 61 -12.73 3.26 0.90
CA LEU A 61 -11.73 4.35 0.96
C LEU A 61 -11.24 4.59 2.39
N CYS A 62 -12.12 4.54 3.38
CA CYS A 62 -11.77 4.64 4.80
C CYS A 62 -10.86 3.48 5.23
N GLY A 63 -11.17 2.25 4.81
CA GLY A 63 -10.34 1.07 5.05
C GLY A 63 -8.97 1.17 4.38
N LEU A 64 -8.91 1.68 3.14
CA LEU A 64 -7.67 1.93 2.43
C LEU A 64 -6.81 2.98 3.16
N SER A 65 -7.40 4.12 3.55
CA SER A 65 -6.71 5.18 4.28
C SER A 65 -6.18 4.70 5.64
N PHE A 66 -6.93 3.85 6.34
CA PHE A 66 -6.48 3.22 7.59
C PHE A 66 -5.28 2.29 7.34
N SER A 67 -5.37 1.42 6.35
CA SER A 67 -4.30 0.49 5.97
C SER A 67 -3.02 1.22 5.54
N GLU A 68 -3.14 2.27 4.74
CA GLU A 68 -2.03 3.15 4.32
C GLU A 68 -1.36 3.83 5.52
N THR A 69 -2.16 4.34 6.46
CA THR A 69 -1.65 4.90 7.72
C THR A 69 -0.82 3.87 8.47
N CYS A 70 -1.35 2.65 8.64
CA CYS A 70 -0.63 1.56 9.30
C CYS A 70 0.65 1.18 8.54
N THR A 71 0.62 1.10 7.20
CA THR A 71 1.79 0.78 6.37
C THR A 71 2.93 1.79 6.59
N THR A 72 2.61 3.08 6.59
CA THR A 72 3.64 4.11 6.81
C THR A 72 4.18 4.10 8.23
N MET A 73 3.36 3.77 9.23
CA MET A 73 3.79 3.60 10.63
C MET A 73 4.71 2.40 10.84
N VAL A 74 4.62 1.37 10.01
CA VAL A 74 5.53 0.20 10.07
C VAL A 74 6.94 0.53 9.54
N ILE A 75 7.06 1.42 8.57
CA ILE A 75 8.33 1.69 7.88
C ILE A 75 8.96 3.01 8.31
N ILE A 76 8.22 4.12 8.23
CA ILE A 76 8.81 5.45 8.27
C ILE A 76 9.42 5.79 9.64
N PRO A 77 8.81 5.48 10.80
CA PRO A 77 9.43 5.78 12.09
C PRO A 77 10.78 5.10 12.26
N ARG A 78 10.89 3.84 11.87
CA ARG A 78 12.16 3.10 11.91
C ARG A 78 13.19 3.70 10.95
N MET A 79 12.77 4.00 9.72
CA MET A 79 13.63 4.66 8.73
C MET A 79 14.19 6.00 9.24
N LEU A 80 13.37 6.81 9.93
CA LEU A 80 13.81 8.08 10.54
C LEU A 80 14.85 7.85 11.65
N VAL A 81 14.65 6.84 12.50
CA VAL A 81 15.64 6.48 13.52
C VAL A 81 16.97 6.07 12.87
N ASP A 82 16.92 5.24 11.82
CA ASP A 82 18.13 4.78 11.13
C ASP A 82 18.85 5.90 10.34
N LEU A 83 18.13 6.94 9.89
CA LEU A 83 18.73 8.12 9.26
C LEU A 83 19.46 9.01 10.27
N LEU A 84 18.97 9.08 11.52
CA LEU A 84 19.47 9.97 12.57
C LEU A 84 20.41 9.27 13.55
N SER A 85 20.60 7.95 13.45
CA SER A 85 21.40 7.14 14.37
C SER A 85 22.56 6.45 13.66
N ASP A 86 23.68 6.31 14.37
CA ASP A 86 24.81 5.51 13.92
C ASP A 86 24.55 4.01 14.04
N SER A 87 23.69 3.59 14.99
CA SER A 87 23.31 2.19 15.19
C SER A 87 22.09 1.85 14.35
N LYS A 88 22.32 1.10 13.26
CA LYS A 88 21.30 0.69 12.29
C LYS A 88 20.94 -0.80 12.42
N SER A 89 21.11 -1.35 13.61
CA SER A 89 20.84 -2.76 13.89
C SER A 89 19.35 -3.02 14.09
N ILE A 90 18.88 -4.12 13.53
CA ILE A 90 17.50 -4.64 13.70
C ILE A 90 17.59 -6.13 14.05
N SER A 91 16.83 -6.57 15.05
CA SER A 91 16.76 -7.99 15.36
C SER A 91 16.02 -8.78 14.27
N ILE A 92 16.28 -10.08 14.18
CA ILE A 92 15.56 -10.96 13.23
C ILE A 92 14.05 -10.90 13.48
N PHE A 93 13.63 -10.86 14.75
CA PHE A 93 12.21 -10.79 15.11
C PHE A 93 11.56 -9.47 14.68
N GLU A 94 12.23 -8.33 14.89
CA GLU A 94 11.73 -7.01 14.44
C GLU A 94 11.65 -6.96 12.92
N CYS A 95 12.66 -7.50 12.22
CA CYS A 95 12.69 -7.59 10.77
C CYS A 95 11.54 -8.44 10.23
N ALA A 96 11.30 -9.63 10.81
CA ALA A 96 10.18 -10.50 10.46
C ALA A 96 8.83 -9.81 10.72
N THR A 97 8.70 -9.13 11.85
CA THR A 97 7.49 -8.38 12.22
C THR A 97 7.21 -7.23 11.25
N GLN A 98 8.25 -6.46 10.90
CA GLN A 98 8.14 -5.39 9.92
C GLN A 98 7.71 -5.93 8.56
N MET A 99 8.35 -7.01 8.08
CA MET A 99 8.01 -7.68 6.83
C MET A 99 6.56 -8.19 6.83
N PHE A 100 6.12 -8.83 7.92
CA PHE A 100 4.76 -9.35 8.07
C PHE A 100 3.71 -8.26 7.95
N PHE A 101 3.85 -7.18 8.69
CA PHE A 101 2.87 -6.08 8.64
C PHE A 101 2.92 -5.34 7.31
N PHE A 102 4.10 -5.08 6.76
CA PHE A 102 4.23 -4.40 5.48
C PHE A 102 3.56 -5.15 4.34
N PHE A 103 3.87 -6.45 4.16
CA PHE A 103 3.28 -7.24 3.07
C PHE A 103 1.81 -7.56 3.33
N GLY A 104 1.40 -7.77 4.57
CA GLY A 104 0.00 -7.96 4.93
C GLY A 104 -0.87 -6.76 4.59
N LEU A 105 -0.42 -5.56 4.96
CA LEU A 105 -1.12 -4.31 4.66
C LEU A 105 -1.09 -3.96 3.16
N SER A 106 0.04 -4.19 2.49
CA SER A 106 0.15 -3.96 1.04
C SER A 106 -0.77 -4.91 0.25
N GLY A 107 -0.82 -6.18 0.63
CA GLY A 107 -1.75 -7.15 0.05
C GLY A 107 -3.22 -6.77 0.30
N ASN A 108 -3.53 -6.35 1.52
CA ASN A 108 -4.85 -5.81 1.86
C ASN A 108 -5.24 -4.62 0.97
N ASN A 109 -4.33 -3.68 0.72
CA ASN A 109 -4.56 -2.53 -0.16
C ASN A 109 -4.92 -2.98 -1.59
N CYS A 110 -4.22 -3.99 -2.13
CA CYS A 110 -4.51 -4.56 -3.44
C CYS A 110 -5.96 -5.10 -3.53
N PHE A 111 -6.40 -5.87 -2.53
CA PHE A 111 -7.74 -6.45 -2.53
C PHE A 111 -8.83 -5.43 -2.20
N ILE A 112 -8.56 -4.41 -1.39
CA ILE A 112 -9.49 -3.27 -1.20
C ILE A 112 -9.70 -2.54 -2.53
N MET A 113 -8.64 -2.27 -3.30
CA MET A 113 -8.79 -1.65 -4.63
C MET A 113 -9.59 -2.54 -5.60
N ALA A 114 -9.44 -3.86 -5.53
CA ALA A 114 -10.28 -4.78 -6.29
C ALA A 114 -11.75 -4.71 -5.85
N ALA A 115 -12.04 -4.64 -4.55
CA ALA A 115 -13.40 -4.44 -4.03
C ALA A 115 -13.99 -3.09 -4.45
N MET A 116 -13.18 -2.02 -4.48
CA MET A 116 -13.59 -0.70 -4.99
C MET A 116 -13.90 -0.73 -6.49
N SER A 117 -13.18 -1.51 -7.29
CA SER A 117 -13.49 -1.66 -8.73
C SER A 117 -14.79 -2.42 -8.94
N TYR A 118 -15.07 -3.43 -8.13
CA TYR A 118 -16.34 -4.14 -8.14
C TYR A 118 -17.51 -3.23 -7.71
N ASP A 119 -17.31 -2.40 -6.69
CA ASP A 119 -18.28 -1.38 -6.28
C ASP A 119 -18.62 -0.41 -7.44
N ARG A 120 -17.61 0.08 -8.16
CA ARG A 120 -17.80 0.94 -9.35
C ARG A 120 -18.58 0.21 -10.45
N TYR A 121 -18.24 -1.06 -10.71
CA TYR A 121 -18.96 -1.87 -11.70
C TYR A 121 -20.44 -2.02 -11.34
N THR A 122 -20.76 -2.40 -10.11
CA THR A 122 -22.14 -2.59 -9.68
C THR A 122 -22.94 -1.28 -9.70
N ALA A 123 -22.33 -0.15 -9.34
CA ALA A 123 -22.98 1.16 -9.38
C ALA A 123 -23.30 1.65 -10.80
N ILE A 124 -22.48 1.27 -11.80
CA ILE A 124 -22.67 1.66 -13.20
C ILE A 124 -23.58 0.68 -13.94
N HIS A 125 -23.43 -0.62 -13.67
CA HIS A 125 -24.18 -1.68 -14.37
C HIS A 125 -25.63 -1.77 -13.90
N ASN A 126 -25.85 -1.77 -12.58
CA ASN A 126 -27.15 -1.98 -11.98
C ASN A 126 -27.52 -0.86 -10.98
N PRO A 127 -27.69 0.40 -11.43
CA PRO A 127 -27.91 1.53 -10.53
C PRO A 127 -29.18 1.39 -9.68
N LEU A 128 -30.23 0.74 -10.19
CA LEU A 128 -31.49 0.53 -9.46
C LEU A 128 -31.39 -0.54 -8.36
N HIS A 129 -30.49 -1.52 -8.53
CA HIS A 129 -30.29 -2.61 -7.56
C HIS A 129 -28.99 -2.46 -6.76
N TYR A 130 -28.28 -1.35 -6.94
CA TYR A 130 -26.99 -1.11 -6.29
C TYR A 130 -27.04 -1.27 -4.76
N SER A 131 -28.04 -0.69 -4.11
CA SER A 131 -28.20 -0.75 -2.65
C SER A 131 -28.52 -2.16 -2.12
N SER A 132 -29.12 -3.03 -2.94
CA SER A 132 -29.36 -4.43 -2.59
C SER A 132 -28.16 -5.33 -2.85
N LEU A 133 -27.31 -5.00 -3.84
CA LEU A 133 -26.10 -5.73 -4.17
C LEU A 133 -24.94 -5.36 -3.24
N MET A 134 -24.76 -4.06 -2.93
CA MET A 134 -23.69 -3.57 -2.08
C MET A 134 -24.22 -3.24 -0.67
N THR A 135 -24.75 -4.25 0.00
CA THR A 135 -25.20 -4.13 1.39
C THR A 135 -24.02 -3.93 2.35
N ARG A 136 -24.28 -3.36 3.55
CA ARG A 136 -23.25 -3.22 4.59
C ARG A 136 -22.58 -4.56 4.94
N LYS A 137 -23.34 -5.65 4.94
CA LYS A 137 -22.82 -7.00 5.19
C LYS A 137 -21.81 -7.42 4.13
N ILE A 138 -22.13 -7.25 2.84
CA ILE A 138 -21.24 -7.58 1.72
C ILE A 138 -19.98 -6.71 1.76
N CYS A 139 -20.11 -5.40 1.98
CA CYS A 139 -18.97 -4.51 2.10
C CYS A 139 -18.02 -4.93 3.24
N PHE A 140 -18.58 -5.30 4.39
CA PHE A 140 -17.80 -5.79 5.53
C PHE A 140 -17.14 -7.13 5.21
N GLN A 141 -17.84 -8.07 4.56
CA GLN A 141 -17.27 -9.35 4.16
C GLN A 141 -16.10 -9.19 3.16
N LEU A 142 -16.24 -8.31 2.17
CA LEU A 142 -15.17 -8.00 1.21
C LEU A 142 -13.96 -7.37 1.92
N MET A 143 -14.20 -6.45 2.85
CA MET A 143 -13.13 -5.85 3.65
C MET A 143 -12.41 -6.91 4.49
N MET A 144 -13.13 -7.75 5.22
CA MET A 144 -12.54 -8.81 6.04
C MET A 144 -11.79 -9.84 5.20
N ALA A 145 -12.31 -10.19 4.01
CA ALA A 145 -11.63 -11.07 3.08
C ALA A 145 -10.30 -10.47 2.60
N ALA A 146 -10.27 -9.17 2.28
CA ALA A 146 -9.05 -8.48 1.89
C ALA A 146 -7.98 -8.54 2.99
N TRP A 147 -8.36 -8.24 4.24
CA TRP A 147 -7.47 -8.34 5.40
C TRP A 147 -6.97 -9.76 5.63
N LEU A 148 -7.87 -10.74 5.63
CA LEU A 148 -7.54 -12.13 5.87
C LEU A 148 -6.56 -12.66 4.81
N VAL A 149 -6.85 -12.46 3.52
CA VAL A 149 -6.00 -12.95 2.43
C VAL A 149 -4.64 -12.26 2.44
N GLY A 150 -4.59 -10.92 2.62
CA GLY A 150 -3.35 -10.16 2.69
C GLY A 150 -2.43 -10.67 3.80
N PHE A 151 -2.96 -10.84 5.02
CA PHE A 151 -2.16 -11.29 6.16
C PHE A 151 -1.82 -12.78 6.12
N LEU A 152 -2.68 -13.65 5.56
CA LEU A 152 -2.35 -15.06 5.36
C LEU A 152 -1.20 -15.24 4.37
N VAL A 153 -1.24 -14.56 3.23
CA VAL A 153 -0.15 -14.62 2.25
C VAL A 153 1.15 -14.06 2.85
N SER A 154 1.07 -12.95 3.57
CA SER A 154 2.23 -12.38 4.27
C SER A 154 2.83 -13.34 5.30
N MET A 155 2.00 -14.05 6.07
CA MET A 155 2.45 -15.06 7.01
C MET A 155 3.20 -16.19 6.30
N CYS A 156 2.68 -16.68 5.17
CA CYS A 156 3.36 -17.70 4.37
C CYS A 156 4.72 -17.21 3.89
N ILE A 157 4.80 -16.00 3.34
CA ILE A 157 6.06 -15.41 2.85
C ILE A 157 7.08 -15.27 3.99
N VAL A 158 6.68 -14.69 5.11
CA VAL A 158 7.56 -14.47 6.27
C VAL A 158 8.05 -15.81 6.83
N THR A 159 7.18 -16.80 6.92
CA THR A 159 7.56 -18.15 7.36
C THR A 159 8.60 -18.77 6.41
N ILE A 160 8.42 -18.64 5.10
CA ILE A 160 9.40 -19.13 4.12
C ILE A 160 10.74 -18.40 4.31
N VAL A 161 10.74 -17.08 4.36
CA VAL A 161 11.95 -16.25 4.42
C VAL A 161 12.74 -16.49 5.71
N PHE A 162 12.08 -16.53 6.87
CA PHE A 162 12.76 -16.65 8.16
C PHE A 162 13.01 -18.08 8.63
N ASN A 163 12.62 -19.08 7.83
CA ASN A 163 13.11 -20.47 7.98
C ASN A 163 14.41 -20.72 7.21
N LEU A 164 14.89 -19.75 6.42
CA LEU A 164 16.18 -19.84 5.73
C LEU A 164 17.34 -19.65 6.71
N SER A 165 18.48 -20.27 6.40
CA SER A 165 19.72 -20.15 7.16
C SER A 165 20.51 -18.93 6.68
N PHE A 166 20.72 -17.95 7.55
CA PHE A 166 21.51 -16.75 7.26
C PHE A 166 22.96 -16.97 7.70
N CYS A 167 23.93 -16.93 6.80
CA CYS A 167 25.30 -17.31 7.11
C CYS A 167 26.38 -16.39 6.56
N ASP A 168 26.10 -15.51 5.64
CA ASP A 168 27.16 -14.77 4.97
C ASP A 168 27.35 -13.38 5.61
N SER A 169 26.65 -12.41 5.14
CA SER A 169 26.66 -11.04 5.69
C SER A 169 25.38 -10.81 6.50
N ASN A 170 25.46 -9.96 7.52
CA ASN A 170 24.25 -9.49 8.23
C ASN A 170 23.76 -8.12 7.74
N THR A 171 24.28 -7.63 6.60
CA THR A 171 23.99 -6.28 6.10
C THR A 171 22.92 -6.30 5.02
N ILE A 172 21.75 -5.78 5.33
CA ILE A 172 20.64 -5.58 4.41
C ILE A 172 20.84 -4.27 3.66
N ARG A 173 21.07 -4.31 2.34
CA ARG A 173 21.24 -3.12 1.50
C ARG A 173 19.93 -2.43 1.16
N HIS A 174 19.12 -2.17 2.20
CA HIS A 174 17.83 -1.52 2.08
C HIS A 174 17.50 -0.74 3.36
N PHE A 175 16.51 0.18 3.31
CA PHE A 175 16.10 0.99 4.46
C PHE A 175 14.98 0.32 5.30
N PHE A 176 14.50 -0.85 4.90
CA PHE A 176 13.59 -1.71 5.67
C PHE A 176 13.79 -3.18 5.26
N CYS A 177 13.18 -4.10 6.02
CA CYS A 177 13.26 -5.53 5.75
C CYS A 177 12.34 -5.91 4.58
N ASP A 178 12.89 -5.81 3.36
CA ASP A 178 12.23 -6.29 2.15
C ASP A 178 12.68 -7.73 1.82
N ILE A 179 11.84 -8.47 1.09
CA ILE A 179 12.07 -9.89 0.76
C ILE A 179 13.41 -10.06 0.05
N SER A 180 13.61 -9.36 -1.06
CA SER A 180 14.76 -9.56 -1.94
C SER A 180 16.11 -9.31 -1.24
N PRO A 181 16.32 -8.19 -0.51
CA PRO A 181 17.56 -7.96 0.22
C PRO A 181 17.81 -8.96 1.36
N VAL A 182 16.72 -9.46 2.01
CA VAL A 182 16.85 -10.41 3.11
C VAL A 182 17.21 -11.81 2.59
N VAL A 183 16.53 -12.32 1.56
CA VAL A 183 16.83 -13.65 1.00
C VAL A 183 18.21 -13.74 0.36
N CYS A 184 18.79 -12.62 -0.09
CA CYS A 184 20.19 -12.58 -0.57
C CYS A 184 21.23 -12.90 0.52
N LEU A 185 20.86 -12.84 1.80
CA LEU A 185 21.75 -13.18 2.93
C LEU A 185 21.63 -14.67 3.33
N ALA A 186 20.72 -15.42 2.70
CA ALA A 186 20.51 -16.83 3.00
C ALA A 186 21.46 -17.71 2.18
N CYS A 187 21.98 -18.77 2.81
CA CYS A 187 22.90 -19.74 2.19
C CYS A 187 22.19 -20.89 1.51
N ASP A 188 20.99 -21.18 1.95
CA ASP A 188 20.16 -22.32 1.52
C ASP A 188 18.98 -21.88 0.62
N TYR A 189 19.04 -20.65 0.08
CA TYR A 189 18.02 -20.14 -0.82
C TYR A 189 18.06 -20.88 -2.17
N THR A 190 17.03 -21.67 -2.43
CA THR A 190 16.91 -22.49 -3.62
C THR A 190 15.83 -21.96 -4.55
N LEU A 191 15.84 -22.44 -5.81
CA LEU A 191 14.81 -22.11 -6.80
C LEU A 191 13.38 -22.42 -6.29
N SER A 192 13.23 -23.46 -5.46
CA SER A 192 11.92 -23.80 -4.89
C SER A 192 11.36 -22.72 -3.96
N TYR A 193 12.21 -22.12 -3.12
CA TYR A 193 11.82 -21.01 -2.26
C TYR A 193 11.52 -19.75 -3.08
N GLU A 194 12.35 -19.46 -4.09
CA GLU A 194 12.15 -18.34 -5.01
C GLU A 194 10.80 -18.45 -5.73
N MET A 195 10.50 -19.61 -6.29
CA MET A 195 9.24 -19.87 -6.96
C MET A 195 8.04 -19.79 -6.02
N ALA A 196 8.15 -20.27 -4.79
CA ALA A 196 7.07 -20.19 -3.81
C ALA A 196 6.77 -18.72 -3.45
N ILE A 197 7.78 -17.90 -3.16
CA ILE A 197 7.63 -16.48 -2.87
C ILE A 197 7.07 -15.74 -4.10
N PHE A 198 7.57 -16.04 -5.30
CA PHE A 198 7.09 -15.44 -6.54
C PHE A 198 5.61 -15.74 -6.78
N VAL A 199 5.17 -16.99 -6.63
CA VAL A 199 3.77 -17.40 -6.82
C VAL A 199 2.86 -16.70 -5.82
N LEU A 200 3.25 -16.64 -4.54
CA LEU A 200 2.48 -15.93 -3.50
C LEU A 200 2.38 -14.42 -3.78
N SER A 201 3.47 -13.79 -4.18
CA SER A 201 3.50 -12.37 -4.53
C SER A 201 2.68 -12.08 -5.79
N ALA A 202 2.81 -12.93 -6.82
CA ALA A 202 2.04 -12.83 -8.06
C ALA A 202 0.54 -13.05 -7.81
N PHE A 203 0.16 -13.97 -6.93
CA PHE A 203 -1.24 -14.16 -6.54
C PHE A 203 -1.86 -12.86 -6.00
N VAL A 204 -1.15 -12.14 -5.15
CA VAL A 204 -1.63 -10.86 -4.61
C VAL A 204 -1.66 -9.78 -5.69
N LEU A 205 -0.53 -9.52 -6.36
CA LEU A 205 -0.42 -8.42 -7.32
C LEU A 205 -1.19 -8.69 -8.60
N VAL A 206 -0.91 -9.80 -9.27
CA VAL A 206 -1.51 -10.11 -10.57
C VAL A 206 -2.97 -10.54 -10.40
N GLY A 207 -3.27 -11.35 -9.36
CA GLY A 207 -4.63 -11.80 -9.10
C GLY A 207 -5.60 -10.65 -8.82
N SER A 208 -5.23 -9.73 -7.92
CA SER A 208 -6.04 -8.55 -7.64
C SER A 208 -6.12 -7.60 -8.84
N PHE A 209 -5.04 -7.43 -9.60
CA PHE A 209 -5.03 -6.61 -10.83
C PHE A 209 -5.97 -7.18 -11.89
N ILE A 210 -6.01 -8.50 -12.08
CA ILE A 210 -6.95 -9.16 -13.00
C ILE A 210 -8.40 -8.87 -12.59
N LEU A 211 -8.74 -8.95 -11.29
CA LEU A 211 -10.08 -8.62 -10.80
C LEU A 211 -10.47 -7.16 -11.11
N ILE A 212 -9.53 -6.23 -10.94
CA ILE A 212 -9.73 -4.83 -11.31
C ILE A 212 -9.95 -4.69 -12.82
N MET A 213 -9.10 -5.30 -13.63
CA MET A 213 -9.19 -5.23 -15.09
C MET A 213 -10.49 -5.81 -15.62
N ILE A 214 -10.95 -6.96 -15.09
CA ILE A 214 -12.25 -7.55 -15.44
C ILE A 214 -13.37 -6.53 -15.17
N SER A 215 -13.40 -5.91 -13.98
CA SER A 215 -14.41 -4.90 -13.63
C SER A 215 -14.38 -3.72 -14.60
N TYR A 216 -13.20 -3.22 -14.96
CA TYR A 216 -13.08 -2.06 -15.87
C TYR A 216 -13.33 -2.39 -17.35
N VAL A 217 -13.08 -3.60 -17.80
CA VAL A 217 -13.50 -4.07 -19.14
C VAL A 217 -15.04 -4.06 -19.23
N PHE A 218 -15.72 -4.57 -18.23
CA PHE A 218 -17.19 -4.51 -18.20
C PHE A 218 -17.71 -3.08 -18.09
N ILE A 219 -17.15 -2.23 -17.24
CA ILE A 219 -17.49 -0.80 -17.14
C ILE A 219 -17.32 -0.13 -18.51
N GLY A 220 -16.18 -0.33 -19.17
CA GLY A 220 -15.91 0.23 -20.50
C GLY A 220 -16.96 -0.20 -21.54
N SER A 221 -17.30 -1.49 -21.56
CA SER A 221 -18.32 -2.03 -22.46
C SER A 221 -19.71 -1.38 -22.25
N ILE A 222 -20.07 -1.10 -20.98
CA ILE A 222 -21.35 -0.45 -20.64
C ILE A 222 -21.31 1.04 -21.03
N VAL A 223 -20.23 1.74 -20.68
CA VAL A 223 -20.07 3.16 -20.95
C VAL A 223 -20.09 3.46 -22.45
N MET A 224 -19.46 2.60 -23.26
CA MET A 224 -19.48 2.74 -24.74
C MET A 224 -20.87 2.58 -25.35
N LYS A 225 -21.77 1.81 -24.70
CA LYS A 225 -23.16 1.63 -25.13
C LYS A 225 -24.11 2.73 -24.64
N MET A 226 -23.66 3.64 -23.77
CA MET A 226 -24.51 4.74 -23.28
C MET A 226 -24.80 5.75 -24.41
N PRO A 227 -26.07 6.10 -24.65
CA PRO A 227 -26.44 7.02 -25.75
C PRO A 227 -25.99 8.46 -25.50
N SER A 228 -25.94 8.89 -24.22
CA SER A 228 -25.63 10.27 -23.83
C SER A 228 -24.15 10.49 -23.61
N ALA A 229 -23.54 11.46 -24.32
CA ALA A 229 -22.16 11.90 -24.09
C ALA A 229 -21.95 12.41 -22.64
N LYS A 230 -22.96 13.10 -22.07
CA LYS A 230 -22.93 13.57 -20.67
C LYS A 230 -22.92 12.40 -19.68
N GLY A 231 -23.66 11.33 -19.97
CA GLY A 231 -23.65 10.09 -19.16
C GLY A 231 -22.29 9.40 -19.20
N ARG A 232 -21.71 9.25 -20.39
CA ARG A 232 -20.37 8.68 -20.57
C ARG A 232 -19.31 9.46 -19.80
N TYR A 233 -19.32 10.78 -19.92
CA TYR A 233 -18.39 11.65 -19.20
C TYR A 233 -18.52 11.51 -17.68
N LYS A 234 -19.76 11.48 -17.15
CA LYS A 234 -20.02 11.31 -15.71
C LYS A 234 -19.49 9.95 -15.21
N ALA A 235 -19.75 8.85 -15.92
CA ALA A 235 -19.27 7.53 -15.58
C ALA A 235 -17.73 7.48 -15.59
N PHE A 236 -17.08 8.01 -16.63
CA PHE A 236 -15.63 8.08 -16.72
C PHE A 236 -15.02 8.93 -15.60
N SER A 237 -15.58 10.10 -15.32
CA SER A 237 -15.12 10.98 -14.23
C SER A 237 -15.20 10.30 -12.86
N THR A 238 -16.23 9.47 -12.63
CA THR A 238 -16.39 8.71 -11.39
C THR A 238 -15.31 7.63 -11.21
N CYS A 239 -14.86 7.02 -12.31
CA CYS A 239 -13.86 5.96 -12.30
C CYS A 239 -12.41 6.48 -12.32
N SER A 240 -12.20 7.70 -12.84
CA SER A 240 -10.85 8.20 -13.13
C SER A 240 -9.96 8.33 -11.90
N SER A 241 -10.50 8.71 -10.75
CA SER A 241 -9.72 8.78 -9.49
C SER A 241 -9.22 7.40 -9.08
N HIS A 242 -10.10 6.39 -9.09
CA HIS A 242 -9.70 5.03 -8.74
C HIS A 242 -8.68 4.46 -9.73
N LEU A 243 -8.89 4.64 -11.04
CA LEU A 243 -7.93 4.21 -12.07
C LEU A 243 -6.56 4.89 -11.89
N THR A 244 -6.52 6.17 -11.57
CA THR A 244 -5.26 6.88 -11.31
C THR A 244 -4.50 6.23 -10.14
N VAL A 245 -5.19 5.96 -9.02
CA VAL A 245 -4.59 5.31 -7.86
C VAL A 245 -4.11 3.89 -8.20
N VAL A 246 -4.91 3.11 -8.92
CA VAL A 246 -4.54 1.76 -9.40
C VAL A 246 -3.30 1.81 -10.26
N CYS A 247 -3.24 2.72 -11.26
CA CYS A 247 -2.06 2.85 -12.12
C CYS A 247 -0.79 3.20 -11.35
N ILE A 248 -0.88 4.11 -10.36
CA ILE A 248 0.25 4.48 -9.53
C ILE A 248 0.68 3.29 -8.67
N HIS A 249 -0.25 2.68 -7.93
CA HIS A 249 0.04 1.58 -7.01
C HIS A 249 0.64 0.36 -7.73
N TYR A 250 -0.04 -0.14 -8.76
CA TYR A 250 0.42 -1.32 -9.51
C TYR A 250 1.62 -1.03 -10.40
N GLY A 251 1.79 0.21 -10.87
CA GLY A 251 2.98 0.62 -11.62
C GLY A 251 4.24 0.52 -10.75
N PHE A 252 4.22 1.12 -9.57
CA PHE A 252 5.36 1.04 -8.65
C PHE A 252 5.55 -0.38 -8.08
N ALA A 253 4.49 -1.03 -7.61
CA ALA A 253 4.57 -2.38 -7.06
C ALA A 253 5.07 -3.40 -8.09
N GLY A 254 4.58 -3.31 -9.34
CA GLY A 254 5.03 -4.18 -10.42
C GLY A 254 6.51 -3.96 -10.76
N PHE A 255 6.96 -2.70 -10.79
CA PHE A 255 8.38 -2.40 -11.02
C PHE A 255 9.27 -2.96 -9.90
N VAL A 256 8.85 -2.82 -8.64
CA VAL A 256 9.65 -3.27 -7.49
C VAL A 256 9.65 -4.79 -7.35
N TYR A 257 8.50 -5.46 -7.52
CA TYR A 257 8.32 -6.87 -7.12
C TYR A 257 8.22 -7.86 -8.29
N LEU A 258 7.96 -7.43 -9.53
CA LEU A 258 7.84 -8.32 -10.68
C LEU A 258 9.04 -8.25 -11.65
N ARG A 259 9.96 -7.31 -11.44
CA ARG A 259 11.18 -7.18 -12.25
C ARG A 259 12.20 -8.25 -11.85
N PRO A 260 12.87 -8.93 -12.82
CA PRO A 260 14.04 -9.75 -12.51
C PRO A 260 15.10 -8.92 -11.80
N LYS A 261 15.62 -9.44 -10.68
CA LYS A 261 16.63 -8.76 -9.87
C LYS A 261 18.03 -9.02 -10.41
N SER A 262 18.86 -8.00 -10.48
CA SER A 262 20.28 -8.09 -10.78
C SER A 262 21.11 -7.56 -9.61
N SER A 263 22.35 -8.02 -9.47
CA SER A 263 23.27 -7.59 -8.41
C SER A 263 23.52 -6.07 -8.41
N ASP A 264 23.33 -5.39 -9.53
CA ASP A 264 23.59 -3.95 -9.70
C ASP A 264 22.35 -3.08 -9.48
N SER A 265 21.16 -3.68 -9.33
CA SER A 265 19.89 -2.95 -9.23
C SER A 265 19.51 -2.49 -7.83
N PHE A 266 20.27 -2.82 -6.77
CA PHE A 266 19.89 -2.51 -5.37
C PHE A 266 19.60 -1.03 -5.12
N ARG A 267 20.37 -0.13 -5.74
CA ARG A 267 20.17 1.32 -5.58
C ARG A 267 18.86 1.79 -6.19
N GLU A 268 18.56 1.32 -7.38
CA GLU A 268 17.33 1.65 -8.09
C GLU A 268 16.12 1.06 -7.36
N ASP A 269 16.22 -0.19 -6.92
CA ASP A 269 15.17 -0.86 -6.16
C ASP A 269 14.86 -0.12 -4.86
N MET A 270 15.88 0.33 -4.12
CA MET A 270 15.73 1.11 -2.90
C MET A 270 15.03 2.47 -3.17
N LEU A 271 15.41 3.18 -4.23
CA LEU A 271 14.79 4.47 -4.59
C LEU A 271 13.33 4.28 -5.04
N MET A 272 13.04 3.23 -5.80
CA MET A 272 11.68 2.90 -6.22
C MET A 272 10.82 2.45 -5.04
N ALA A 273 11.38 1.67 -4.12
CA ALA A 273 10.70 1.28 -2.89
C ALA A 273 10.40 2.50 -2.00
N LEU A 274 11.33 3.47 -1.89
CA LEU A 274 11.08 4.74 -1.19
C LEU A 274 9.94 5.51 -1.85
N THR A 275 9.96 5.63 -3.18
CA THR A 275 8.91 6.29 -3.94
C THR A 275 7.57 5.61 -3.71
N TYR A 276 7.51 4.29 -3.76
CA TYR A 276 6.30 3.51 -3.49
C TYR A 276 5.79 3.71 -2.06
N THR A 277 6.67 3.62 -1.06
CA THR A 277 6.28 3.68 0.36
C THR A 277 5.89 5.09 0.85
N VAL A 278 6.34 6.15 0.17
CA VAL A 278 6.04 7.55 0.53
C VAL A 278 5.02 8.14 -0.43
N LEU A 279 5.23 8.02 -1.74
CA LEU A 279 4.43 8.74 -2.74
C LEU A 279 3.03 8.12 -2.88
N THR A 280 2.89 6.81 -2.85
CA THR A 280 1.58 6.15 -2.99
C THR A 280 0.63 6.54 -1.84
N PRO A 281 0.99 6.42 -0.54
CA PRO A 281 0.13 6.84 0.56
C PRO A 281 -0.15 8.36 0.59
N LEU A 282 0.71 9.17 0.00
CA LEU A 282 0.52 10.61 -0.11
C LEU A 282 -0.47 10.97 -1.24
N LEU A 283 -0.34 10.31 -2.40
CA LEU A 283 -1.16 10.62 -3.57
C LEU A 283 -2.60 10.12 -3.45
N ASN A 284 -2.82 9.00 -2.77
CA ASN A 284 -4.16 8.41 -2.62
C ASN A 284 -5.16 9.41 -2.03
N PRO A 285 -4.93 10.03 -0.85
CA PRO A 285 -5.82 11.06 -0.31
C PRO A 285 -6.01 12.24 -1.25
N ILE A 286 -4.95 12.69 -1.90
CA ILE A 286 -5.00 13.85 -2.82
C ILE A 286 -5.91 13.56 -4.01
N VAL A 287 -5.72 12.41 -4.68
CA VAL A 287 -6.50 12.03 -5.85
C VAL A 287 -7.98 11.85 -5.50
N TYR A 288 -8.28 11.18 -4.37
CA TYR A 288 -9.67 10.97 -3.94
C TYR A 288 -10.32 12.27 -3.43
N SER A 289 -9.57 13.16 -2.80
CA SER A 289 -10.12 14.44 -2.31
C SER A 289 -10.32 15.45 -3.44
N LEU A 290 -9.33 15.64 -4.32
CA LEU A 290 -9.38 16.68 -5.35
C LEU A 290 -10.43 16.43 -6.45
N ARG A 291 -10.75 15.18 -6.74
CA ARG A 291 -11.71 14.82 -7.81
C ARG A 291 -13.13 14.55 -7.30
N ASN A 292 -13.32 14.49 -6.00
CA ASN A 292 -14.63 14.17 -5.41
C ASN A 292 -15.23 15.39 -4.70
N LYS A 293 -16.26 15.98 -5.29
CA LYS A 293 -16.92 17.18 -4.76
C LYS A 293 -17.51 16.97 -3.35
N GLU A 294 -18.12 15.82 -3.08
CA GLU A 294 -18.69 15.50 -1.77
C GLU A 294 -17.60 15.42 -0.69
N MET A 295 -16.47 14.81 -1.02
CA MET A 295 -15.31 14.76 -0.14
C MET A 295 -14.74 16.16 0.11
N GLN A 296 -14.63 17.00 -0.94
CA GLN A 296 -14.17 18.39 -0.79
C GLN A 296 -15.08 19.18 0.15
N ILE A 297 -16.40 19.07 0.00
CA ILE A 297 -17.38 19.74 0.86
C ILE A 297 -17.23 19.25 2.31
N ALA A 298 -17.07 17.95 2.52
CA ALA A 298 -16.89 17.39 3.84
C ALA A 298 -15.60 17.88 4.52
N LEU A 299 -14.49 17.88 3.80
CA LEU A 299 -13.20 18.36 4.31
C LEU A 299 -13.24 19.86 4.62
N ARG A 300 -13.85 20.69 3.79
CA ARG A 300 -14.03 22.12 4.07
C ARG A 300 -14.81 22.35 5.36
N LYS A 301 -15.89 21.62 5.60
CA LYS A 301 -16.66 21.72 6.85
C LYS A 301 -15.82 21.42 8.09
N ILE A 302 -14.90 20.44 7.99
CA ILE A 302 -13.98 20.11 9.10
C ILE A 302 -13.03 21.27 9.36
N VAL A 303 -12.41 21.83 8.31
CA VAL A 303 -11.49 22.97 8.43
C VAL A 303 -12.20 24.19 9.00
N ASP A 304 -13.42 24.50 8.52
CA ASP A 304 -14.20 25.64 9.02
C ASP A 304 -14.62 25.46 10.49
N SER A 305 -14.88 24.22 10.91
CA SER A 305 -15.18 23.89 12.30
C SER A 305 -13.95 24.02 13.19
N ALA A 306 -12.79 23.54 12.75
CA ALA A 306 -11.53 23.69 13.46
C ALA A 306 -11.14 25.18 13.60
N ASN A 307 -11.26 25.97 12.53
CA ASN A 307 -10.98 27.41 12.55
C ASN A 307 -11.91 28.18 13.50
N ARG A 308 -13.15 27.75 13.66
CA ARG A 308 -14.07 28.32 14.66
C ARG A 308 -13.63 28.03 16.10
N PHE A 309 -13.10 26.82 16.33
CA PHE A 309 -12.63 26.39 17.67
C PHE A 309 -11.35 27.12 18.10
N ILE A 310 -10.46 27.46 17.14
CA ILE A 310 -9.17 28.15 17.41
C ILE A 310 -9.40 29.66 17.66
N ARG A 311 -10.54 30.22 17.24
CA ARG A 311 -10.88 31.64 17.43
C ARG A 311 -11.57 31.95 18.77
N TRP A 312 -11.78 30.93 19.59
CA TRP A 312 -12.21 31.03 21.01
C TRP A 312 -11.00 30.84 21.93
#